data_0387ba81a9beb79ad0ecda16dc389462
#
_entry.id   0387ba81a9beb79ad0ecda16dc389462
#
_cell.length_a   1.000
_cell.length_b   1.000
_cell.length_c   1.000
_cell.angle_alpha   90.00
_cell.angle_beta   90.00
_cell.angle_gamma   90.00
#
_symmetry.space_group_name_H-M   'P 1'
#
loop_
_entity.id
_entity.type
_entity.pdbx_description
1 polymer ?
#
loop_
_entity_poly.entity_id
_entity_poly.type
_entity_poly.pdbx_seq_one_letter_code
_entity_poly.pdbx_strand_id
1 'polypeptide(L)'
;MKLNLGCGQLALDGWTGVDIIPGPTVDVVHDLDSFPWPWGDESATAILAHDIYEHVNDPLGFMAECWRVLQPGGELSIKTTHRDGPSSYDDPTHKRFLTERSFDYWIPGTVLHERYGPQYARGAAFKPRLIEKSGDLLVAELVRL
;
A
#
# COMPACT_ATOMS: atom_id res chain seq x y z
N MET A 1 3.87 0.80 16.16
CA MET A 1 4.33 2.01 15.39
C MET A 1 3.37 2.32 14.26
N LYS A 2 3.49 3.50 13.64
CA LYS A 2 2.75 3.89 12.43
C LYS A 2 3.76 4.26 11.35
N LEU A 3 3.56 3.76 10.13
CA LEU A 3 4.51 3.95 9.02
C LEU A 3 3.88 4.81 7.91
N ASN A 4 4.60 5.85 7.47
CA ASN A 4 4.26 6.66 6.30
C ASN A 4 5.22 6.30 5.16
N LEU A 5 4.80 5.40 4.27
CA LEU A 5 5.62 4.85 3.18
C LEU A 5 5.60 5.81 1.98
N GLY A 6 6.79 6.10 1.43
CA GLY A 6 6.94 7.09 0.39
C GLY A 6 6.61 8.50 0.92
N CYS A 7 7.10 8.84 2.11
CA CYS A 7 6.66 10.05 2.82
C CYS A 7 7.04 11.36 2.11
N GLY A 8 8.02 11.34 1.20
CA GLY A 8 8.49 12.52 0.50
C GLY A 8 8.82 13.66 1.47
N GLN A 9 8.11 14.79 1.33
CA GLN A 9 8.26 15.95 2.20
C GLN A 9 7.19 16.05 3.29
N LEU A 10 6.36 15.02 3.47
CA LEU A 10 5.26 15.01 4.44
C LEU A 10 5.71 14.38 5.77
N ALA A 11 5.98 15.21 6.77
CA ALA A 11 6.12 14.77 8.15
C ALA A 11 4.74 14.69 8.82
N LEU A 12 4.46 13.57 9.48
CA LEU A 12 3.23 13.36 10.25
C LEU A 12 3.62 13.07 11.71
N ASP A 13 3.05 13.82 12.65
CA ASP A 13 3.34 13.62 14.07
C ASP A 13 2.90 12.22 14.55
N GLY A 14 3.83 11.52 15.19
CA GLY A 14 3.63 10.13 15.64
C GLY A 14 3.71 9.06 14.56
N TRP A 15 4.16 9.40 13.35
CA TRP A 15 4.44 8.47 12.26
C TRP A 15 5.93 8.39 11.94
N THR A 16 6.40 7.22 11.56
CA THR A 16 7.75 7.02 11.03
C THR A 16 7.73 7.23 9.53
N GLY A 17 8.42 8.28 9.07
CA GLY A 17 8.57 8.58 7.65
C GLY A 17 9.57 7.64 6.99
N VAL A 18 9.16 7.03 5.88
CA VAL A 18 9.97 6.08 5.10
C VAL A 18 10.04 6.54 3.66
N ASP A 19 11.24 6.66 3.12
CA ASP A 19 11.44 7.01 1.71
C ASP A 19 12.75 6.41 1.20
N ILE A 20 12.87 6.25 -0.12
CA ILE A 20 14.12 5.81 -0.76
C ILE A 20 15.15 6.94 -0.82
N ILE A 21 14.67 8.20 -0.84
CA ILE A 21 15.52 9.40 -0.90
C ILE A 21 15.64 9.98 0.51
N PRO A 22 16.85 10.14 1.05
CA PRO A 22 17.02 10.75 2.37
C PRO A 22 16.55 12.20 2.36
N GLY A 23 15.92 12.64 3.46
CA GLY A 23 15.39 13.99 3.60
C GLY A 23 15.02 14.33 5.05
N PRO A 24 14.65 15.59 5.35
CA PRO A 24 14.38 16.04 6.72
C PRO A 24 13.13 15.40 7.34
N THR A 25 12.28 14.80 6.55
CA THR A 25 11.02 14.11 6.95
C THR A 25 11.15 12.59 6.96
N VAL A 26 12.34 12.06 6.57
CA VAL A 26 12.60 10.63 6.42
C VAL A 26 13.35 10.12 7.65
N ASP A 27 12.68 9.31 8.45
CA ASP A 27 13.26 8.64 9.60
C ASP A 27 14.02 7.38 9.21
N VAL A 28 13.53 6.67 8.17
CA VAL A 28 14.12 5.43 7.67
C VAL A 28 14.28 5.52 6.15
N VAL A 29 15.51 5.45 5.67
CA VAL A 29 15.79 5.34 4.23
C VAL A 29 15.69 3.87 3.84
N HIS A 30 14.70 3.53 3.01
CA HIS A 30 14.48 2.15 2.58
C HIS A 30 13.81 2.10 1.21
N ASP A 31 14.28 1.19 0.36
CA ASP A 31 13.64 0.84 -0.90
C ASP A 31 12.52 -0.17 -0.65
N LEU A 32 11.28 0.21 -0.89
CA LEU A 32 10.09 -0.63 -0.66
C LEU A 32 10.00 -1.85 -1.60
N ASP A 33 10.83 -1.93 -2.64
CA ASP A 33 11.01 -3.11 -3.48
C ASP A 33 12.12 -4.06 -2.94
N SER A 34 12.79 -3.70 -1.84
CA SER A 34 13.78 -4.54 -1.17
C SER A 34 13.16 -5.27 0.02
N PHE A 35 13.05 -6.59 -0.09
CA PHE A 35 12.39 -7.45 0.90
C PHE A 35 13.38 -8.35 1.65
N PRO A 36 13.10 -8.72 2.92
CA PRO A 36 11.99 -8.21 3.75
C PRO A 36 12.24 -6.77 4.22
N TRP A 37 11.16 -6.04 4.54
CA TRP A 37 11.28 -4.72 5.15
C TRP A 37 11.90 -4.81 6.54
N PRO A 38 12.58 -3.73 7.04
CA PRO A 38 13.33 -3.77 8.28
C PRO A 38 12.49 -3.83 9.56
N TRP A 39 11.18 -3.94 9.44
CA TRP A 39 10.25 -4.06 10.57
C TRP A 39 9.85 -5.52 10.81
N GLY A 40 9.72 -5.87 12.09
CA GLY A 40 9.25 -7.20 12.49
C GLY A 40 7.78 -7.42 12.17
N ASP A 41 7.37 -8.69 12.22
CA ASP A 41 5.97 -9.09 12.05
C ASP A 41 5.11 -8.41 13.12
N GLU A 42 3.92 -7.97 12.74
CA GLU A 42 2.89 -7.42 13.64
C GLU A 42 3.36 -6.20 14.47
N SER A 43 4.36 -5.46 13.96
CA SER A 43 4.97 -4.33 14.67
C SER A 43 4.26 -2.99 14.43
N ALA A 44 3.43 -2.87 13.40
CA ALA A 44 2.74 -1.64 13.06
C ALA A 44 1.24 -1.70 13.34
N THR A 45 0.68 -0.61 13.81
CA THR A 45 -0.78 -0.42 14.00
C THR A 45 -1.44 0.21 12.78
N ALA A 46 -0.68 0.97 11.99
CA ALA A 46 -1.17 1.62 10.77
C ALA A 46 -0.05 1.86 9.77
N ILE A 47 -0.40 1.79 8.50
CA ILE A 47 0.45 2.10 7.34
C ILE A 47 -0.29 3.06 6.42
N LEU A 48 0.36 4.17 6.05
CA LEU A 48 -0.03 5.04 4.94
C LEU A 48 0.86 4.74 3.74
N ALA A 49 0.26 4.60 2.56
CA ALA A 49 0.93 4.41 1.28
C ALA A 49 0.25 5.31 0.24
N HIS A 50 0.49 6.61 0.35
CA HIS A 50 -0.10 7.61 -0.52
C HIS A 50 0.87 7.95 -1.67
N ASP A 51 0.37 7.83 -2.91
CA ASP A 51 1.10 8.11 -4.15
C ASP A 51 2.43 7.32 -4.24
N ILE A 52 2.42 6.05 -3.84
CA ILE A 52 3.56 5.15 -3.84
C ILE A 52 3.27 3.78 -4.48
N TYR A 53 2.06 3.22 -4.28
CA TYR A 53 1.73 1.88 -4.74
C TYR A 53 1.78 1.73 -6.26
N GLU A 54 1.47 2.78 -7.02
CA GLU A 54 1.59 2.84 -8.48
C GLU A 54 3.03 2.75 -8.99
N HIS A 55 4.01 3.07 -8.16
CA HIS A 55 5.44 3.13 -8.51
C HIS A 55 6.22 1.84 -8.17
N VAL A 56 5.76 1.02 -7.21
CA VAL A 56 6.52 -0.18 -6.79
C VAL A 56 6.67 -1.21 -7.91
N ASN A 57 7.76 -1.96 -7.93
CA ASN A 57 8.01 -2.99 -8.94
C ASN A 57 7.24 -4.27 -8.65
N ASP A 58 7.25 -4.74 -7.37
CA ASP A 58 6.53 -5.93 -6.92
C ASP A 58 5.31 -5.57 -6.03
N PRO A 59 4.13 -5.33 -6.62
CA PRO A 59 2.93 -5.00 -5.85
C PRO A 59 2.46 -6.16 -4.96
N LEU A 60 2.78 -7.41 -5.33
CA LEU A 60 2.41 -8.57 -4.53
C LEU A 60 3.29 -8.66 -3.28
N GLY A 61 4.60 -8.42 -3.43
CA GLY A 61 5.54 -8.32 -2.31
C GLY A 61 5.19 -7.17 -1.38
N PHE A 62 4.89 -6.00 -1.94
CA PHE A 62 4.47 -4.83 -1.18
C PHE A 62 3.25 -5.12 -0.29
N MET A 63 2.19 -5.70 -0.84
CA MET A 63 0.98 -6.03 -0.07
C MET A 63 1.23 -7.12 0.97
N ALA A 64 2.08 -8.10 0.65
CA ALA A 64 2.48 -9.14 1.60
C ALA A 64 3.26 -8.55 2.79
N GLU A 65 4.16 -7.59 2.54
CA GLU A 65 4.90 -6.90 3.60
C GLU A 65 4.00 -5.97 4.42
N CYS A 66 3.10 -5.22 3.78
CA CYS A 66 2.09 -4.46 4.52
C CYS A 66 1.32 -5.37 5.49
N TRP A 67 0.88 -6.54 5.03
CA TRP A 67 0.16 -7.48 5.87
C TRP A 67 1.04 -8.07 6.97
N ARG A 68 2.28 -8.45 6.67
CA ARG A 68 3.21 -9.04 7.64
C ARG A 68 3.52 -8.06 8.78
N VAL A 69 3.80 -6.81 8.41
CA VAL A 69 4.23 -5.76 9.35
C VAL A 69 3.07 -5.23 10.19
N LEU A 70 1.86 -5.15 9.64
CA LEU A 70 0.66 -4.74 10.39
C LEU A 70 0.31 -5.81 11.44
N GLN A 71 -0.09 -5.40 12.63
CA GLN A 71 -0.74 -6.29 13.59
C GLN A 71 -2.15 -6.70 13.13
N PRO A 72 -2.73 -7.81 13.61
CA PRO A 72 -4.14 -8.12 13.35
C PRO A 72 -5.05 -6.95 13.73
N GLY A 73 -5.94 -6.57 12.81
CA GLY A 73 -6.77 -5.37 12.96
C GLY A 73 -6.07 -4.05 12.64
N GLY A 74 -4.79 -4.06 12.29
CA GLY A 74 -4.05 -2.89 11.83
C GLY A 74 -4.56 -2.35 10.49
N GLU A 75 -4.35 -1.08 10.25
CA GLU A 75 -4.97 -0.32 9.15
C GLU A 75 -3.96 0.00 8.04
N LEU A 76 -4.34 -0.25 6.80
CA LEU A 76 -3.60 0.14 5.61
C LEU A 76 -4.43 1.14 4.81
N SER A 77 -3.93 2.36 4.65
CA SER A 77 -4.50 3.38 3.78
C SER A 77 -3.66 3.52 2.53
N ILE A 78 -4.23 3.22 1.38
CA ILE A 78 -3.63 3.45 0.06
C ILE A 78 -4.42 4.55 -0.64
N LYS A 79 -3.72 5.59 -1.09
CA LYS A 79 -4.25 6.59 -1.99
C LYS A 79 -3.35 6.66 -3.21
N THR A 80 -3.94 6.58 -4.40
CA THR A 80 -3.21 6.57 -5.67
C THR A 80 -4.08 7.20 -6.76
N THR A 81 -3.56 7.32 -7.97
CA THR A 81 -4.37 7.77 -9.10
C THR A 81 -5.27 6.64 -9.61
N HIS A 82 -6.54 6.97 -9.86
CA HIS A 82 -7.45 6.05 -10.55
C HIS A 82 -7.13 6.02 -12.05
N ARG A 83 -7.28 4.87 -12.71
CA ARG A 83 -6.99 4.71 -14.15
C ARG A 83 -7.69 5.73 -15.05
N ASP A 84 -8.86 6.23 -14.66
CA ASP A 84 -9.62 7.23 -15.44
C ASP A 84 -9.13 8.66 -15.19
N GLY A 85 -8.28 8.88 -14.20
CA GLY A 85 -7.65 10.17 -13.93
C GLY A 85 -6.50 10.46 -14.89
N PRO A 86 -6.37 11.67 -15.45
CA PRO A 86 -5.31 12.00 -16.40
C PRO A 86 -3.92 11.80 -15.80
N SER A 87 -3.71 12.12 -14.53
CA SER A 87 -2.42 11.94 -13.84
C SER A 87 -1.98 10.47 -13.76
N SER A 88 -2.88 9.51 -13.99
CA SER A 88 -2.54 8.10 -14.06
C SER A 88 -1.55 7.78 -15.20
N TYR A 89 -1.63 8.53 -16.29
CA TYR A 89 -0.83 8.33 -17.51
C TYR A 89 0.24 9.41 -17.72
N ASP A 90 0.13 10.55 -17.04
CA ASP A 90 1.03 11.68 -17.23
C ASP A 90 2.41 11.45 -16.58
N ASP A 91 2.45 10.68 -15.49
CA ASP A 91 3.70 10.34 -14.80
C ASP A 91 4.36 9.13 -15.45
N PRO A 92 5.55 9.29 -16.06
CA PRO A 92 6.24 8.18 -16.75
C PRO A 92 6.75 7.09 -15.80
N THR A 93 6.72 7.32 -14.49
CA THR A 93 7.15 6.35 -13.47
C THR A 93 6.01 5.48 -12.93
N HIS A 94 4.76 5.74 -13.33
CA HIS A 94 3.63 4.86 -13.02
C HIS A 94 3.75 3.53 -13.78
N LYS A 95 3.69 2.43 -13.04
CA LYS A 95 3.86 1.08 -13.57
C LYS A 95 2.54 0.33 -13.73
N ARG A 96 1.46 0.82 -13.12
CA ARG A 96 0.12 0.20 -13.17
C ARG A 96 -0.98 1.23 -13.10
N PHE A 97 -2.11 0.83 -13.70
CA PHE A 97 -3.32 1.66 -13.80
C PHE A 97 -4.43 0.97 -13.00
N LEU A 98 -4.76 1.57 -11.86
CA LEU A 98 -5.52 0.94 -10.79
C LEU A 98 -7.00 1.30 -10.85
N THR A 99 -7.83 0.35 -10.43
CA THR A 99 -9.27 0.50 -10.20
C THR A 99 -9.62 -0.05 -8.83
N GLU A 100 -10.86 0.12 -8.39
CA GLU A 100 -11.37 -0.44 -7.14
C GLU A 100 -11.14 -1.96 -7.06
N ARG A 101 -11.32 -2.67 -8.19
CA ARG A 101 -11.11 -4.13 -8.27
C ARG A 101 -9.65 -4.56 -8.20
N SER A 102 -8.70 -3.64 -8.30
CA SER A 102 -7.28 -3.97 -8.20
C SER A 102 -6.90 -4.52 -6.82
N PHE A 103 -7.71 -4.26 -5.79
CA PHE A 103 -7.50 -4.76 -4.42
C PHE A 103 -8.20 -6.08 -4.12
N ASP A 104 -9.13 -6.54 -4.98
CA ASP A 104 -9.92 -7.75 -4.78
C ASP A 104 -9.07 -9.01 -4.56
N TYR A 105 -7.85 -9.05 -5.09
CA TYR A 105 -6.93 -10.19 -4.94
C TYR A 105 -6.57 -10.50 -3.48
N TRP A 106 -6.68 -9.52 -2.58
CA TRP A 106 -6.39 -9.65 -1.16
C TRP A 106 -7.62 -9.63 -0.26
N ILE A 107 -8.82 -9.60 -0.85
CA ILE A 107 -10.09 -9.51 -0.11
C ILE A 107 -10.83 -10.85 -0.19
N PRO A 108 -10.80 -11.66 0.89
CA PRO A 108 -11.54 -12.93 0.94
C PRO A 108 -13.02 -12.78 0.59
N GLY A 109 -13.56 -13.71 -0.20
CA GLY A 109 -14.93 -13.68 -0.67
C GLY A 109 -15.14 -12.96 -2.00
N THR A 110 -14.14 -12.27 -2.55
CA THR A 110 -14.19 -11.75 -3.91
C THR A 110 -13.83 -12.84 -4.93
N VAL A 111 -14.37 -12.73 -6.15
CA VAL A 111 -14.07 -13.70 -7.23
C VAL A 111 -12.58 -13.76 -7.55
N LEU A 112 -11.88 -12.62 -7.52
CA LEU A 112 -10.45 -12.58 -7.82
C LEU A 112 -9.61 -13.21 -6.73
N HIS A 113 -9.96 -13.00 -5.46
CA HIS A 113 -9.28 -13.65 -4.33
C HIS A 113 -9.50 -15.18 -4.35
N GLU A 114 -10.74 -15.63 -4.52
CA GLU A 114 -11.06 -17.07 -4.55
C GLU A 114 -10.33 -17.78 -5.70
N ARG A 115 -10.19 -17.13 -6.84
CA ARG A 115 -9.55 -17.71 -8.02
C ARG A 115 -8.02 -17.63 -8.00
N TYR A 116 -7.46 -16.53 -7.55
CA TYR A 116 -6.03 -16.20 -7.68
C TYR A 116 -5.33 -15.89 -6.35
N GLY A 117 -6.06 -15.71 -5.26
CA GLY A 117 -5.50 -15.39 -3.95
C GLY A 117 -4.39 -16.34 -3.51
N PRO A 118 -4.53 -17.68 -3.65
CA PRO A 118 -3.46 -18.62 -3.29
C PRO A 118 -2.13 -18.36 -3.99
N GLN A 119 -2.17 -17.79 -5.19
CA GLN A 119 -0.96 -17.50 -5.99
C GLN A 119 -0.45 -16.07 -5.79
N TYR A 120 -1.35 -15.09 -5.67
CA TYR A 120 -0.99 -13.68 -5.69
C TYR A 120 -0.96 -13.03 -4.31
N ALA A 121 -1.87 -13.42 -3.41
CA ALA A 121 -1.97 -12.78 -2.11
C ALA A 121 -0.81 -13.11 -1.16
N ARG A 122 -0.05 -14.17 -1.44
CA ARG A 122 1.10 -14.62 -0.61
C ARG A 122 0.74 -14.76 0.89
N GLY A 123 -0.50 -15.19 1.17
CA GLY A 123 -1.04 -15.32 2.53
C GLY A 123 -1.64 -14.04 3.11
N ALA A 124 -1.48 -12.90 2.46
CA ALA A 124 -2.07 -11.64 2.91
C ALA A 124 -3.58 -11.62 2.67
N ALA A 125 -4.34 -11.17 3.67
CA ALA A 125 -5.79 -11.02 3.60
C ALA A 125 -6.23 -9.75 4.33
N PHE A 126 -7.11 -8.99 3.69
CA PHE A 126 -7.62 -7.73 4.22
C PHE A 126 -9.14 -7.71 4.17
N LYS A 127 -9.73 -6.97 5.10
CA LYS A 127 -11.13 -6.56 5.07
C LYS A 127 -11.20 -5.09 4.61
N PRO A 128 -11.97 -4.76 3.56
CA PRO A 128 -12.14 -3.39 3.15
C PRO A 128 -13.04 -2.63 4.13
N ARG A 129 -12.64 -1.41 4.50
CA ARG A 129 -13.54 -0.39 5.10
C ARG A 129 -14.11 0.50 4.03
N LEU A 130 -13.28 0.88 3.06
CA LEU A 130 -13.63 1.73 1.94
C LEU A 130 -12.74 1.34 0.76
N ILE A 131 -13.32 1.23 -0.42
CA ILE A 131 -12.58 1.24 -1.69
C ILE A 131 -13.44 2.04 -2.66
N GLU A 132 -12.96 3.20 -3.06
CA GLU A 132 -13.73 4.08 -3.93
C GLU A 132 -12.87 4.95 -4.84
N LYS A 133 -13.44 5.32 -5.97
CA LYS A 133 -12.94 6.41 -6.80
C LYS A 133 -13.44 7.74 -6.23
N SER A 134 -12.51 8.66 -5.97
CA SER A 134 -12.80 10.02 -5.51
C SER A 134 -12.14 11.03 -6.46
N GLY A 135 -12.93 11.59 -7.38
CA GLY A 135 -12.37 12.41 -8.46
C GLY A 135 -11.41 11.59 -9.33
N ASP A 136 -10.15 12.04 -9.43
CA ASP A 136 -9.08 11.35 -10.16
C ASP A 136 -8.31 10.34 -9.29
N LEU A 137 -8.67 10.23 -8.02
CA LEU A 137 -7.99 9.36 -7.06
C LEU A 137 -8.74 8.06 -6.85
N LEU A 138 -7.99 7.03 -6.47
CA LEU A 138 -8.45 5.79 -5.90
C LEU A 138 -8.02 5.73 -4.45
N VAL A 139 -8.96 5.53 -3.55
CA VAL A 139 -8.72 5.38 -2.12
C VAL A 139 -9.11 3.99 -1.68
N ALA A 140 -8.22 3.30 -0.97
CA ALA A 140 -8.48 2.00 -0.36
C ALA A 140 -8.07 2.02 1.11
N GLU A 141 -9.06 1.87 1.98
CA GLU A 141 -8.90 1.70 3.42
C GLU A 141 -9.14 0.24 3.77
N LEU A 142 -8.07 -0.44 4.17
CA LEU A 142 -8.05 -1.87 4.40
C LEU A 142 -7.67 -2.18 5.84
N VAL A 143 -8.21 -3.27 6.40
CA VAL A 143 -7.88 -3.76 7.74
C VAL A 143 -7.30 -5.16 7.61
N ARG A 144 -6.13 -5.40 8.20
CA ARG A 144 -5.52 -6.73 8.25
C ARG A 144 -6.43 -7.74 8.97
N LEU A 145 -6.68 -8.88 8.33
CA LEU A 145 -7.34 -10.06 8.89
C LEU A 145 -6.35 -10.97 9.61
#